data_6b0a67af83f248f163e21bd57a2d62a9
#
_entry.id   6b0a67af83f248f163e21bd57a2d62a9
#
_cell.length_a   1.000
_cell.length_b   1.000
_cell.length_c   1.000
_cell.angle_alpha   90.00
_cell.angle_beta   90.00
_cell.angle_gamma   90.00
#
_symmetry.space_group_name_H-M   'P 1'
#
loop_
_entity.id
_entity.type
_entity.pdbx_description
1 polymer ?
#
loop_
_entity_poly.entity_id
_entity_poly.type
_entity_poly.pdbx_seq_one_letter_code
_entity_poly.pdbx_strand_id
1 'polypeptide(L)'
;MVLAGRQTAGRGRLGRFWISPRGGLYLTVVLRPSAEHLKSLVIIAALAVARAIEGLAGLQTSLKWPNDVLVAGRKIAGILSESELVGENVSHALVGIGVNVNADMAAYPETAPLATSVMTELGREVSREALAARLLNEFETLYLAAQAGKPMDEEWRARLGMLGKEVRVRFGEQVEEGLAEDVDSDGNLILRRADGSRATIAAGDVTLRS
;
A
#
# COMPACT_ATOMS: atom_id res chain seq x y z
N MET A 1 -16.98 -5.82 6.13
CA MET A 1 -15.62 -6.36 5.95
C MET A 1 -15.71 -7.82 5.50
N VAL A 2 -14.80 -8.25 4.61
CA VAL A 2 -14.63 -9.65 4.17
C VAL A 2 -13.20 -10.08 4.48
N LEU A 3 -13.03 -11.28 5.00
CA LEU A 3 -11.72 -11.88 5.31
C LEU A 3 -11.62 -13.23 4.62
N ALA A 4 -10.49 -13.49 3.96
CA ALA A 4 -10.21 -14.76 3.27
C ALA A 4 -8.86 -15.35 3.70
N GLY A 5 -8.81 -16.67 3.86
CA GLY A 5 -7.58 -17.40 4.18
C GLY A 5 -6.74 -17.75 2.94
N ARG A 6 -7.31 -17.58 1.73
CA ARG A 6 -6.71 -17.78 0.40
C ARG A 6 -7.57 -17.10 -0.65
N GLN A 7 -6.96 -16.66 -1.74
CA GLN A 7 -7.68 -16.21 -2.94
C GLN A 7 -7.25 -17.03 -4.15
N THR A 8 -8.22 -17.42 -4.99
CA THR A 8 -7.97 -18.11 -6.26
C THR A 8 -7.79 -17.15 -7.44
N ALA A 9 -8.27 -15.91 -7.29
CA ALA A 9 -8.19 -14.85 -8.28
C ALA A 9 -7.90 -13.51 -7.59
N GLY A 10 -6.80 -13.45 -6.81
CA GLY A 10 -6.36 -12.23 -6.13
C GLY A 10 -6.01 -11.15 -7.16
N ARG A 11 -6.51 -9.94 -6.94
CA ARG A 11 -6.34 -8.81 -7.86
C ARG A 11 -5.38 -7.77 -7.29
N GLY A 12 -4.48 -7.29 -8.12
CA GLY A 12 -3.66 -6.11 -7.90
C GLY A 12 -4.08 -4.97 -8.83
N ARG A 13 -3.38 -3.85 -8.74
CA ARG A 13 -3.59 -2.70 -9.63
C ARG A 13 -3.23 -3.03 -11.09
N LEU A 14 -3.85 -2.30 -12.02
CA LEU A 14 -3.58 -2.40 -13.45
C LEU A 14 -3.72 -3.82 -14.01
N GLY A 15 -4.71 -4.59 -13.51
CA GLY A 15 -4.98 -5.95 -13.96
C GLY A 15 -3.96 -7.00 -13.53
N ARG A 16 -3.01 -6.67 -12.67
CA ARG A 16 -2.04 -7.63 -12.17
C ARG A 16 -2.66 -8.63 -11.21
N PHE A 17 -2.02 -9.79 -11.12
CA PHE A 17 -2.39 -10.82 -10.17
C PHE A 17 -1.74 -10.55 -8.81
N TRP A 18 -2.49 -10.79 -7.72
CA TRP A 18 -1.97 -10.84 -6.37
C TRP A 18 -1.90 -12.29 -5.91
N ILE A 19 -0.70 -12.82 -5.71
CA ILE A 19 -0.49 -14.18 -5.24
C ILE A 19 -1.00 -14.28 -3.79
N SER A 20 -1.98 -15.14 -3.57
CA SER A 20 -2.72 -15.21 -2.30
C SER A 20 -2.75 -16.64 -1.72
N PRO A 21 -1.58 -17.21 -1.34
CA PRO A 21 -1.53 -18.55 -0.77
C PRO A 21 -2.16 -18.60 0.63
N ARG A 22 -2.34 -19.82 1.16
CA ARG A 22 -2.62 -20.00 2.59
C ARG A 22 -1.47 -19.42 3.42
N GLY A 23 -1.80 -18.89 4.61
CA GLY A 23 -0.83 -18.25 5.48
C GLY A 23 -0.78 -16.72 5.33
N GLY A 24 -1.27 -16.15 4.25
CA GLY A 24 -1.46 -14.71 4.12
C GLY A 24 -2.70 -14.18 4.87
N LEU A 25 -2.82 -12.87 4.93
CA LEU A 25 -4.00 -12.15 5.42
C LEU A 25 -4.57 -11.35 4.25
N TYR A 26 -5.80 -11.68 3.85
CA TYR A 26 -6.50 -11.01 2.74
C TYR A 26 -7.82 -10.49 3.25
N LEU A 27 -7.95 -9.18 3.33
CA LEU A 27 -9.16 -8.56 3.81
C LEU A 27 -9.62 -7.43 2.88
N THR A 28 -10.92 -7.20 2.86
CA THR A 28 -11.53 -6.06 2.18
C THR A 28 -12.43 -5.33 3.17
N VAL A 29 -12.14 -4.06 3.41
CA VAL A 29 -12.99 -3.16 4.17
C VAL A 29 -13.95 -2.49 3.19
N VAL A 30 -15.25 -2.46 3.53
CA VAL A 30 -16.30 -1.79 2.75
C VAL A 30 -16.69 -0.52 3.49
N LEU A 31 -16.57 0.62 2.82
CA LEU A 31 -16.80 1.95 3.39
C LEU A 31 -17.79 2.74 2.55
N ARG A 32 -18.35 3.79 3.13
CA ARG A 32 -19.14 4.84 2.44
C ARG A 32 -18.59 6.21 2.83
N PRO A 33 -17.39 6.55 2.34
CA PRO A 33 -16.76 7.85 2.62
C PRO A 33 -17.42 8.96 1.79
N SER A 34 -17.18 10.21 2.16
CA SER A 34 -17.36 11.32 1.22
C SER A 34 -16.30 11.27 0.12
N ALA A 35 -16.58 11.91 -1.03
CA ALA A 35 -15.71 11.88 -2.20
C ALA A 35 -14.29 12.42 -1.90
N GLU A 36 -14.18 13.43 -1.05
CA GLU A 36 -12.92 14.02 -0.60
C GLU A 36 -11.99 13.04 0.12
N HIS A 37 -12.56 12.01 0.79
CA HIS A 37 -11.77 11.02 1.53
C HIS A 37 -11.35 9.79 0.69
N LEU A 38 -11.78 9.68 -0.57
CA LEU A 38 -11.44 8.50 -1.39
C LEU A 38 -9.93 8.30 -1.57
N LYS A 39 -9.21 9.39 -1.83
CA LYS A 39 -7.77 9.35 -2.09
C LYS A 39 -6.98 8.95 -0.84
N SER A 40 -7.42 9.38 0.35
CA SER A 40 -6.77 9.07 1.61
C SER A 40 -6.89 7.59 2.03
N LEU A 41 -7.84 6.83 1.49
CA LEU A 41 -8.06 5.43 1.87
C LEU A 41 -6.85 4.54 1.65
N VAL A 42 -6.09 4.75 0.57
CA VAL A 42 -4.86 4.00 0.30
C VAL A 42 -3.78 4.35 1.32
N ILE A 43 -3.65 5.63 1.66
CA ILE A 43 -2.68 6.13 2.65
C ILE A 43 -3.02 5.55 4.03
N ILE A 44 -4.29 5.63 4.45
CA ILE A 44 -4.80 5.07 5.70
C ILE A 44 -4.45 3.58 5.79
N ALA A 45 -4.77 2.82 4.73
CA ALA A 45 -4.53 1.38 4.71
C ALA A 45 -3.04 1.04 4.78
N ALA A 46 -2.19 1.78 4.03
CA ALA A 46 -0.74 1.56 4.04
C ALA A 46 -0.13 1.86 5.43
N LEU A 47 -0.52 2.97 6.06
CA LEU A 47 -0.09 3.30 7.42
C LEU A 47 -0.60 2.30 8.46
N ALA A 48 -1.85 1.86 8.36
CA ALA A 48 -2.42 0.86 9.26
C ALA A 48 -1.67 -0.48 9.19
N VAL A 49 -1.34 -0.94 7.96
CA VAL A 49 -0.52 -2.14 7.75
C VAL A 49 0.87 -1.96 8.35
N ALA A 50 1.52 -0.83 8.06
CA ALA A 50 2.86 -0.54 8.57
C ALA A 50 2.90 -0.58 10.10
N ARG A 51 2.02 0.19 10.76
CA ARG A 51 1.92 0.22 12.23
C ARG A 51 1.55 -1.14 12.84
N ALA A 52 0.67 -1.91 12.17
CA ALA A 52 0.30 -3.23 12.65
C ALA A 52 1.47 -4.22 12.61
N ILE A 53 2.26 -4.23 11.53
CA ILE A 53 3.44 -5.07 11.39
C ILE A 53 4.51 -4.65 12.41
N GLU A 54 4.81 -3.36 12.52
CA GLU A 54 5.78 -2.81 13.46
C GLU A 54 5.43 -3.17 14.90
N GLY A 55 4.17 -2.95 15.28
CA GLY A 55 3.73 -3.16 16.64
C GLY A 55 3.53 -4.63 17.05
N LEU A 56 3.31 -5.55 16.10
CA LEU A 56 3.18 -6.99 16.39
C LEU A 56 4.52 -7.72 16.25
N ALA A 57 5.30 -7.38 15.22
CA ALA A 57 6.48 -8.11 14.82
C ALA A 57 7.79 -7.38 15.10
N GLY A 58 7.75 -6.09 15.42
CA GLY A 58 8.96 -5.26 15.62
C GLY A 58 9.75 -5.02 14.34
N LEU A 59 9.19 -5.33 13.17
CA LEU A 59 9.84 -5.15 11.87
C LEU A 59 9.76 -3.69 11.44
N GLN A 60 10.87 -3.11 10.98
CA GLN A 60 10.87 -1.77 10.39
C GLN A 60 10.25 -1.81 9.01
N THR A 61 9.22 -0.98 8.79
CA THR A 61 8.55 -0.88 7.49
C THR A 61 8.91 0.41 6.77
N SER A 62 8.81 0.38 5.45
CA SER A 62 8.80 1.56 4.59
C SER A 62 7.65 1.45 3.58
N LEU A 63 7.30 2.57 3.00
CA LEU A 63 6.24 2.61 1.99
C LEU A 63 6.85 2.85 0.61
N LYS A 64 6.26 2.22 -0.40
CA LYS A 64 6.56 2.47 -1.79
C LYS A 64 5.29 2.99 -2.47
N TRP A 65 5.38 4.19 -3.00
CA TRP A 65 4.30 4.81 -3.74
C TRP A 65 3.87 3.92 -4.92
N PRO A 66 2.57 3.80 -5.18
CA PRO A 66 1.50 4.46 -4.43
C PRO A 66 0.87 3.60 -3.31
N ASN A 67 1.13 2.29 -3.22
CA ASN A 67 0.26 1.37 -2.50
C ASN A 67 0.95 0.14 -1.89
N ASP A 68 2.27 0.13 -1.81
CA ASP A 68 3.01 -1.02 -1.31
C ASP A 68 3.65 -0.74 0.04
N VAL A 69 3.65 -1.74 0.92
CA VAL A 69 4.42 -1.76 2.17
C VAL A 69 5.59 -2.70 2.01
N LEU A 70 6.76 -2.25 2.42
CA LEU A 70 8.02 -2.97 2.29
C LEU A 70 8.66 -3.24 3.66
N VAL A 71 9.38 -4.35 3.77
CA VAL A 71 10.36 -4.65 4.83
C VAL A 71 11.67 -5.03 4.16
N ALA A 72 12.77 -4.45 4.58
CA ALA A 72 14.10 -4.67 3.98
C ALA A 72 14.11 -4.50 2.44
N GLY A 73 13.33 -3.54 1.91
CA GLY A 73 13.21 -3.26 0.48
C GLY A 73 12.33 -4.23 -0.31
N ARG A 74 11.80 -5.29 0.33
CA ARG A 74 10.92 -6.30 -0.30
C ARG A 74 9.47 -6.10 0.10
N LYS A 75 8.56 -6.32 -0.85
CA LYS A 75 7.12 -6.10 -0.66
C LYS A 75 6.52 -7.15 0.29
N ILE A 76 5.94 -6.67 1.38
CA ILE A 76 5.25 -7.49 2.39
C ILE A 76 3.73 -7.34 2.31
N ALA A 77 3.23 -6.20 1.82
CA ALA A 77 1.81 -5.98 1.63
C ALA A 77 1.52 -5.08 0.42
N GLY A 78 0.30 -5.19 -0.08
CA GLY A 78 -0.24 -4.34 -1.14
C GLY A 78 -1.67 -3.95 -0.86
N ILE A 79 -2.03 -2.72 -1.23
CA ILE A 79 -3.35 -2.14 -1.07
C ILE A 79 -4.00 -1.92 -2.44
N LEU A 80 -5.28 -2.24 -2.57
CA LEU A 80 -6.11 -1.95 -3.73
C LEU A 80 -7.37 -1.24 -3.28
N SER A 81 -7.56 0.01 -3.68
CA SER A 81 -8.79 0.75 -3.44
C SER A 81 -9.59 0.87 -4.73
N GLU A 82 -10.85 0.48 -4.67
CA GLU A 82 -11.83 0.60 -5.76
C GLU A 82 -13.06 1.33 -5.19
N SER A 83 -13.70 2.18 -5.97
CA SER A 83 -14.90 2.90 -5.56
C SER A 83 -15.92 2.92 -6.68
N GLU A 84 -17.20 2.95 -6.29
CA GLU A 84 -18.32 3.17 -7.20
C GLU A 84 -18.97 4.50 -6.87
N LEU A 85 -19.18 5.32 -7.90
CA LEU A 85 -19.90 6.58 -7.79
C LEU A 85 -21.27 6.45 -8.48
N VAL A 86 -22.28 7.06 -7.84
CA VAL A 86 -23.62 7.24 -8.41
C VAL A 86 -23.89 8.74 -8.46
N GLY A 87 -23.78 9.31 -9.65
CA GLY A 87 -23.71 10.76 -9.82
C GLY A 87 -22.44 11.32 -9.15
N GLU A 88 -22.58 12.31 -8.29
CA GLU A 88 -21.48 12.91 -7.52
C GLU A 88 -21.22 12.20 -6.17
N ASN A 89 -22.06 11.23 -5.80
CA ASN A 89 -21.98 10.58 -4.50
C ASN A 89 -21.21 9.26 -4.58
N VAL A 90 -20.42 8.95 -3.55
CA VAL A 90 -19.77 7.66 -3.39
C VAL A 90 -20.81 6.65 -2.90
N SER A 91 -21.17 5.66 -3.73
CA SER A 91 -21.99 4.54 -3.33
C SER A 91 -21.28 3.70 -2.27
N HIS A 92 -20.06 3.31 -2.60
CA HIS A 92 -19.16 2.59 -1.69
C HIS A 92 -17.71 2.66 -2.16
N ALA A 93 -16.80 2.38 -1.23
CA ALA A 93 -15.40 2.14 -1.50
C ALA A 93 -14.98 0.78 -0.92
N LEU A 94 -14.20 0.04 -1.68
CA LEU A 94 -13.62 -1.24 -1.31
C LEU A 94 -12.12 -1.07 -1.12
N VAL A 95 -11.64 -1.28 0.10
CA VAL A 95 -10.21 -1.24 0.40
C VAL A 95 -9.71 -2.66 0.61
N GLY A 96 -9.14 -3.24 -0.45
CA GLY A 96 -8.49 -4.54 -0.42
C GLY A 96 -7.08 -4.42 0.15
N ILE A 97 -6.76 -5.25 1.14
CA ILE A 97 -5.45 -5.30 1.79
C ILE A 97 -4.96 -6.75 1.77
N GLY A 98 -3.83 -6.98 1.09
CA GLY A 98 -3.14 -8.25 1.10
C GLY A 98 -1.83 -8.15 1.87
N VAL A 99 -1.64 -8.99 2.89
CA VAL A 99 -0.39 -9.05 3.67
C VAL A 99 0.17 -10.47 3.61
N ASN A 100 1.44 -10.58 3.23
CA ASN A 100 2.19 -11.83 3.30
C ASN A 100 2.59 -12.07 4.76
N VAL A 101 1.87 -12.93 5.48
CA VAL A 101 2.12 -13.17 6.91
C VAL A 101 2.98 -14.41 7.10
N ASN A 102 2.37 -15.59 7.03
CA ASN A 102 3.04 -16.90 7.19
C ASN A 102 3.14 -17.63 5.85
N ALA A 103 3.27 -16.89 4.75
CA ALA A 103 3.41 -17.43 3.41
C ALA A 103 4.89 -17.54 3.05
N ASP A 104 5.29 -18.68 2.50
CA ASP A 104 6.62 -18.85 1.90
C ASP A 104 6.61 -18.24 0.49
N MET A 105 7.16 -17.04 0.36
CA MET A 105 7.22 -16.33 -0.91
C MET A 105 8.30 -16.91 -1.85
N ALA A 106 9.25 -17.67 -1.34
CA ALA A 106 10.28 -18.33 -2.16
C ALA A 106 9.68 -19.43 -3.04
N ALA A 107 8.51 -19.97 -2.68
CA ALA A 107 7.77 -20.92 -3.49
C ALA A 107 7.20 -20.32 -4.80
N TYR A 108 7.30 -18.98 -4.99
CA TYR A 108 6.78 -18.25 -6.16
C TYR A 108 7.93 -17.53 -6.86
N PRO A 109 8.69 -18.19 -7.78
CA PRO A 109 9.95 -17.67 -8.36
C PRO A 109 9.82 -16.29 -9.01
N GLU A 110 8.68 -15.99 -9.63
CA GLU A 110 8.41 -14.71 -10.28
C GLU A 110 8.29 -13.53 -9.30
N THR A 111 7.96 -13.79 -8.04
CA THR A 111 7.82 -12.74 -7.01
C THR A 111 8.87 -12.83 -5.91
N ALA A 112 9.51 -13.98 -5.74
CA ALA A 112 10.47 -14.27 -4.68
C ALA A 112 11.57 -13.19 -4.52
N PRO A 113 12.15 -12.61 -5.60
CA PRO A 113 13.17 -11.56 -5.46
C PRO A 113 12.62 -10.23 -4.93
N LEU A 114 11.33 -10.00 -5.11
CA LEU A 114 10.67 -8.71 -4.84
C LEU A 114 9.75 -8.71 -3.63
N ALA A 115 9.39 -9.90 -3.12
CA ALA A 115 8.43 -10.08 -2.04
C ALA A 115 9.03 -10.79 -0.84
N THR A 116 8.45 -10.52 0.33
CA THR A 116 8.77 -11.22 1.58
C THR A 116 7.50 -11.45 2.40
N SER A 117 7.62 -12.11 3.56
CA SER A 117 6.53 -12.29 4.51
C SER A 117 7.00 -12.01 5.93
N VAL A 118 6.05 -11.77 6.85
CA VAL A 118 6.38 -11.57 8.27
C VAL A 118 7.13 -12.78 8.81
N MET A 119 6.70 -13.99 8.47
CA MET A 119 7.36 -15.23 8.86
C MET A 119 8.81 -15.30 8.35
N THR A 120 9.04 -14.94 7.10
CA THR A 120 10.39 -14.95 6.51
C THR A 120 11.33 -13.99 7.22
N GLU A 121 10.85 -12.78 7.55
CA GLU A 121 11.66 -11.75 8.21
C GLU A 121 11.94 -12.07 9.69
N LEU A 122 11.02 -12.77 10.37
CA LEU A 122 11.16 -13.14 11.78
C LEU A 122 11.79 -14.53 12.01
N GLY A 123 11.80 -15.38 10.99
CA GLY A 123 12.17 -16.79 11.14
C GLY A 123 11.14 -17.65 11.91
N ARG A 124 9.92 -17.14 12.15
CA ARG A 124 8.84 -17.85 12.86
C ARG A 124 7.45 -17.35 12.43
N GLU A 125 6.45 -18.18 12.60
CA GLU A 125 5.06 -17.78 12.38
C GLU A 125 4.56 -16.77 13.43
N VAL A 126 3.56 -15.97 13.03
CA VAL A 126 2.83 -15.07 13.90
C VAL A 126 1.33 -15.32 13.79
N SER A 127 0.55 -14.92 14.81
CA SER A 127 -0.91 -14.98 14.74
C SER A 127 -1.45 -14.00 13.69
N ARG A 128 -2.11 -14.53 12.66
CA ARG A 128 -2.79 -13.73 11.63
C ARG A 128 -4.00 -13.00 12.20
N GLU A 129 -4.65 -13.61 13.17
CA GLU A 129 -5.80 -13.05 13.90
C GLU A 129 -5.37 -11.81 14.70
N ALA A 130 -4.24 -11.90 15.40
CA ALA A 130 -3.68 -10.77 16.15
C ALA A 130 -3.26 -9.63 15.21
N LEU A 131 -2.64 -9.97 14.06
CA LEU A 131 -2.29 -8.97 13.05
C LEU A 131 -3.53 -8.32 12.46
N ALA A 132 -4.57 -9.09 12.14
CA ALA A 132 -5.82 -8.57 11.59
C ALA A 132 -6.51 -7.63 12.57
N ALA A 133 -6.61 -8.01 13.84
CA ALA A 133 -7.21 -7.19 14.90
C ALA A 133 -6.45 -5.86 15.04
N ARG A 134 -5.12 -5.91 15.11
CA ARG A 134 -4.30 -4.71 15.22
C ARG A 134 -4.43 -3.82 13.98
N LEU A 135 -4.36 -4.40 12.78
CA LEU A 135 -4.52 -3.67 11.53
C LEU A 135 -5.87 -2.93 11.47
N LEU A 136 -6.95 -3.59 11.85
CA LEU A 136 -8.28 -2.99 11.84
C LEU A 136 -8.41 -1.85 12.86
N ASN A 137 -7.83 -1.99 14.05
CA ASN A 137 -7.82 -0.93 15.06
C ASN A 137 -7.00 0.30 14.57
N GLU A 138 -5.83 0.06 13.97
CA GLU A 138 -5.03 1.16 13.38
C GLU A 138 -5.78 1.81 12.21
N PHE A 139 -6.42 1.01 11.35
CA PHE A 139 -7.20 1.50 10.23
C PHE A 139 -8.37 2.39 10.72
N GLU A 140 -9.15 1.92 11.69
CA GLU A 140 -10.26 2.68 12.26
C GLU A 140 -9.77 4.00 12.87
N THR A 141 -8.69 3.95 13.67
CA THR A 141 -8.09 5.13 14.29
C THR A 141 -7.70 6.18 13.25
N LEU A 142 -7.00 5.76 12.19
CA LEU A 142 -6.58 6.64 11.11
C LEU A 142 -7.77 7.15 10.29
N TYR A 143 -8.74 6.29 10.01
CA TYR A 143 -9.93 6.66 9.24
C TYR A 143 -10.76 7.73 9.97
N LEU A 144 -11.01 7.56 11.27
CA LEU A 144 -11.70 8.54 12.09
C LEU A 144 -10.91 9.85 12.22
N ALA A 145 -9.58 9.76 12.32
CA ALA A 145 -8.71 10.94 12.33
C ALA A 145 -8.80 11.73 11.02
N ALA A 146 -8.81 11.04 9.88
CA ALA A 146 -8.98 11.66 8.56
C ALA A 146 -10.34 12.35 8.43
N GLN A 147 -11.41 11.69 8.87
CA GLN A 147 -12.76 12.30 8.89
C GLN A 147 -12.83 13.54 9.78
N ALA A 148 -12.00 13.61 10.82
CA ALA A 148 -11.86 14.79 11.70
C ALA A 148 -10.90 15.84 11.14
N GLY A 149 -10.45 15.71 9.89
CA GLY A 149 -9.55 16.67 9.22
C GLY A 149 -8.11 16.63 9.72
N LYS A 150 -7.67 15.58 10.44
CA LYS A 150 -6.28 15.45 10.89
C LYS A 150 -5.39 15.04 9.71
N PRO A 151 -4.30 15.75 9.45
CA PRO A 151 -3.37 15.41 8.38
C PRO A 151 -2.62 14.10 8.70
N MET A 152 -2.39 13.28 7.67
CA MET A 152 -1.60 12.04 7.76
C MET A 152 -0.42 12.04 6.78
N ASP A 153 -0.33 13.08 6.00
CA ASP A 153 0.64 13.25 4.92
C ASP A 153 2.08 13.28 5.44
N GLU A 154 2.32 13.87 6.60
CA GLU A 154 3.66 13.94 7.20
C GLU A 154 4.21 12.55 7.54
N GLU A 155 3.44 11.70 8.24
CA GLU A 155 3.86 10.34 8.58
C GLU A 155 4.02 9.50 7.31
N TRP A 156 3.07 9.61 6.37
CA TRP A 156 3.12 8.88 5.12
C TRP A 156 4.35 9.27 4.30
N ARG A 157 4.61 10.58 4.13
CA ARG A 157 5.78 11.13 3.45
C ARG A 157 7.08 10.64 4.08
N ALA A 158 7.20 10.68 5.40
CA ALA A 158 8.38 10.22 6.12
C ALA A 158 8.70 8.74 5.90
N ARG A 159 7.68 7.91 5.60
CA ARG A 159 7.82 6.48 5.33
C ARG A 159 8.10 6.14 3.87
N LEU A 160 7.94 7.09 2.93
CA LEU A 160 8.18 6.87 1.51
C LEU A 160 9.69 6.76 1.22
N GLY A 161 10.21 5.54 1.20
CA GLY A 161 11.63 5.27 1.04
C GLY A 161 12.24 5.68 -0.31
N MET A 162 11.44 6.17 -1.24
CA MET A 162 11.86 6.62 -2.57
C MET A 162 12.05 8.14 -2.68
N LEU A 163 11.53 8.95 -1.77
CA LEU A 163 11.72 10.39 -1.80
C LEU A 163 13.21 10.75 -1.70
N GLY A 164 13.62 11.76 -2.46
CA GLY A 164 15.00 12.17 -2.61
C GLY A 164 15.85 11.27 -3.52
N LYS A 165 15.25 10.30 -4.23
CA LYS A 165 15.96 9.38 -5.13
C LYS A 165 15.49 9.54 -6.57
N GLU A 166 16.40 9.23 -7.52
CA GLU A 166 16.05 9.10 -8.93
C GLU A 166 15.15 7.88 -9.14
N VAL A 167 14.03 8.10 -9.80
CA VAL A 167 13.03 7.08 -10.06
C VAL A 167 12.59 7.07 -11.52
N ARG A 168 12.07 5.91 -11.91
CA ARG A 168 11.31 5.73 -13.14
C ARG A 168 9.88 5.38 -12.77
N VAL A 169 8.92 6.14 -13.30
CA VAL A 169 7.48 5.90 -13.12
C VAL A 169 6.90 5.44 -14.45
N ARG A 170 6.23 4.30 -14.45
CA ARG A 170 5.58 3.76 -15.65
C ARG A 170 4.06 3.74 -15.45
N PHE A 171 3.34 4.26 -16.43
CA PHE A 171 1.88 4.17 -16.52
C PHE A 171 1.48 3.81 -17.97
N GLY A 172 1.07 2.56 -18.18
CA GLY A 172 0.88 2.01 -19.52
C GLY A 172 2.18 2.07 -20.33
N GLU A 173 2.14 2.73 -21.50
CA GLU A 173 3.31 2.95 -22.33
C GLU A 173 4.12 4.21 -21.96
N GLN A 174 3.55 5.07 -21.12
CA GLN A 174 4.22 6.29 -20.68
C GLN A 174 5.25 5.98 -19.60
N VAL A 175 6.42 6.60 -19.73
CA VAL A 175 7.51 6.51 -18.77
C VAL A 175 7.98 7.93 -18.45
N GLU A 176 7.99 8.25 -17.16
CA GLU A 176 8.53 9.49 -16.62
C GLU A 176 9.74 9.17 -15.74
N GLU A 177 10.79 9.96 -15.85
CA GLU A 177 12.03 9.80 -15.07
C GLU A 177 12.41 11.12 -14.40
N GLY A 178 12.96 11.02 -13.19
CA GLY A 178 13.44 12.17 -12.45
C GLY A 178 13.57 11.89 -10.95
N LEU A 179 13.85 12.94 -10.20
CA LEU A 179 13.92 12.89 -8.75
C LEU A 179 12.50 12.84 -8.17
N ALA A 180 12.22 11.84 -7.34
CA ALA A 180 11.00 11.80 -6.52
C ALA A 180 11.11 12.88 -5.44
N GLU A 181 10.62 14.09 -5.74
CA GLU A 181 10.86 15.27 -4.91
C GLU A 181 9.96 15.29 -3.69
N ASP A 182 8.67 15.03 -3.89
CA ASP A 182 7.67 15.08 -2.81
C ASP A 182 6.38 14.34 -3.22
N VAL A 183 5.38 14.40 -2.37
CA VAL A 183 3.99 14.01 -2.63
C VAL A 183 3.06 15.16 -2.22
N ASP A 184 1.98 15.36 -2.98
CA ASP A 184 0.97 16.37 -2.64
C ASP A 184 -0.07 15.85 -1.65
N SER A 185 -0.99 16.73 -1.23
CA SER A 185 -2.10 16.41 -0.31
C SER A 185 -3.07 15.35 -0.87
N ASP A 186 -3.10 15.18 -2.18
CA ASP A 186 -3.91 14.18 -2.87
C ASP A 186 -3.21 12.82 -2.98
N GLY A 187 -1.96 12.72 -2.52
CA GLY A 187 -1.13 11.54 -2.62
C GLY A 187 -0.49 11.34 -4.00
N ASN A 188 -0.50 12.35 -4.87
CA ASN A 188 0.20 12.29 -6.14
C ASN A 188 1.71 12.48 -5.92
N LEU A 189 2.51 11.79 -6.71
CA LEU A 189 3.95 11.95 -6.69
C LEU A 189 4.36 13.21 -7.45
N ILE A 190 5.19 14.05 -6.84
CA ILE A 190 5.85 15.19 -7.47
C ILE A 190 7.22 14.74 -7.96
N LEU A 191 7.38 14.71 -9.27
CA LEU A 191 8.60 14.32 -9.94
C LEU A 191 9.31 15.56 -10.49
N ARG A 192 10.58 15.77 -10.14
CA ARG A 192 11.41 16.82 -10.72
C ARG A 192 12.27 16.22 -11.82
N ARG A 193 12.04 16.66 -13.06
CA ARG A 193 12.79 16.21 -14.24
C ARG A 193 14.19 16.83 -14.32
N ALA A 194 15.03 16.29 -15.17
CA ALA A 194 16.41 16.75 -15.38
C ALA A 194 16.51 18.22 -15.87
N ASP A 195 15.48 18.72 -16.57
CA ASP A 195 15.39 20.12 -17.01
C ASP A 195 14.89 21.08 -15.91
N GLY A 196 14.66 20.58 -14.71
CA GLY A 196 14.15 21.32 -13.56
C GLY A 196 12.62 21.46 -13.53
N SER A 197 11.89 21.05 -14.56
CA SER A 197 10.43 21.06 -14.56
C SER A 197 9.86 20.03 -13.59
N ARG A 198 8.64 20.29 -13.08
CA ARG A 198 7.91 19.38 -12.21
C ARG A 198 6.76 18.72 -12.93
N ALA A 199 6.55 17.44 -12.67
CA ALA A 199 5.38 16.69 -13.09
C ALA A 199 4.64 16.13 -11.88
N THR A 200 3.31 16.25 -11.88
CA THR A 200 2.44 15.62 -10.88
C THR A 200 1.93 14.30 -11.46
N ILE A 201 2.26 13.19 -10.80
CA ILE A 201 1.95 11.84 -11.25
C ILE A 201 0.88 11.26 -10.32
N ALA A 202 -0.33 11.06 -10.84
CA ALA A 202 -1.46 10.54 -10.06
C ALA A 202 -1.49 9.01 -9.97
N ALA A 203 -0.86 8.31 -10.91
CA ALA A 203 -0.85 6.85 -10.94
C ALA A 203 0.41 6.32 -11.66
N GLY A 204 0.81 5.11 -11.34
CA GLY A 204 1.94 4.45 -12.00
C GLY A 204 2.64 3.46 -11.08
N ASP A 205 3.70 2.86 -11.61
CA ASP A 205 4.60 1.98 -10.87
C ASP A 205 5.98 2.62 -10.81
N VAL A 206 6.49 2.77 -9.60
CA VAL A 206 7.80 3.37 -9.35
C VAL A 206 8.88 2.30 -9.26
N THR A 207 10.00 2.52 -9.93
CA THR A 207 11.24 1.78 -9.74
C THR A 207 12.38 2.75 -9.47
N LEU A 208 13.26 2.39 -8.51
CA LEU A 208 14.49 3.15 -8.30
C LEU A 208 15.40 2.98 -9.50
N ARG A 209 16.06 4.05 -9.92
CA ARG A 209 17.15 3.98 -10.86
C ARG A 209 18.43 3.68 -10.11
N SER A 210 19.13 2.65 -10.56
CA SER A 210 20.49 2.31 -10.10
C SER A 210 21.51 3.23 -10.74
#